data_5bf050690ee2d6f48bf80b5ad7fc96fb
#
_entry.id   5bf050690ee2d6f48bf80b5ad7fc96fb
#
_cell.length_a   1.000
_cell.length_b   1.000
_cell.length_c   1.000
_cell.angle_alpha   90.00
_cell.angle_beta   90.00
_cell.angle_gamma   90.00
#
_symmetry.space_group_name_H-M   'P 1'
#
loop_
_entity.id
_entity.type
_entity.pdbx_description
1 polymer ?
#
loop_
_entity_poly.entity_id
_entity_poly.type
_entity_poly.pdbx_seq_one_letter_code
_entity_poly.pdbx_strand_id
1 'polypeptide(L)'
;MARSKHKNSTSFAGIPRHIIEHKSYKSIGYSARDLLLLLAYQYKGKNNGNLVITWSLLKDYFGSNTTMYKARNSLYKAGFIVINAYGGKSGNGTKLPHLYALTWAPINELKGENNWMRYTHYEIDKTPLNYWRFGENPDIKSKEEIDTQFKIDIKKIRNP
;
A
#
# COMPACT_ATOMS: atom_id res chain seq x y z
N MET A 1 -37.59 -1.12 -28.41
CA MET A 1 -36.19 -1.39 -28.82
C MET A 1 -35.27 -1.29 -27.62
N ALA A 2 -34.75 -2.43 -27.16
CA ALA A 2 -33.83 -2.46 -26.05
C ALA A 2 -32.46 -1.93 -26.52
N ARG A 3 -32.00 -0.82 -25.95
CA ARG A 3 -30.64 -0.33 -26.14
C ARG A 3 -29.67 -1.37 -25.55
N SER A 4 -28.93 -2.03 -26.41
CA SER A 4 -27.78 -2.84 -26.06
C SER A 4 -26.84 -1.98 -25.20
N LYS A 5 -26.74 -2.27 -23.90
CA LYS A 5 -25.68 -1.73 -23.06
C LYS A 5 -24.38 -2.38 -23.52
N HIS A 6 -23.65 -1.73 -24.40
CA HIS A 6 -22.24 -2.02 -24.59
C HIS A 6 -21.55 -1.86 -23.25
N LYS A 7 -21.33 -2.98 -22.56
CA LYS A 7 -20.40 -3.07 -21.45
C LYS A 7 -18.97 -3.00 -22.01
N ASN A 8 -18.53 -1.83 -22.39
CA ASN A 8 -17.10 -1.55 -22.48
C ASN A 8 -16.58 -1.38 -21.05
N SER A 9 -16.49 -2.49 -20.31
CA SER A 9 -15.85 -2.51 -19.00
C SER A 9 -14.35 -2.66 -19.17
N THR A 10 -13.71 -1.67 -19.79
CA THR A 10 -12.27 -1.56 -19.74
C THR A 10 -11.91 -1.12 -18.33
N SER A 11 -11.34 -2.02 -17.53
CA SER A 11 -10.80 -1.64 -16.22
C SER A 11 -9.58 -0.77 -16.43
N PHE A 12 -9.40 0.23 -15.59
CA PHE A 12 -8.23 1.11 -15.65
C PHE A 12 -7.62 1.29 -14.26
N ALA A 13 -6.30 1.50 -14.22
CA ALA A 13 -5.61 2.00 -13.05
C ALA A 13 -5.61 3.52 -13.07
N GLY A 14 -5.92 4.17 -11.97
CA GLY A 14 -6.02 5.62 -11.95
C GLY A 14 -5.54 6.26 -10.67
N ILE A 15 -4.86 7.40 -10.83
CA ILE A 15 -4.52 8.31 -9.76
C ILE A 15 -5.45 9.52 -9.91
N PRO A 16 -6.16 9.95 -8.86
CA PRO A 16 -7.06 11.10 -8.93
C PRO A 16 -6.35 12.37 -9.42
N ARG A 17 -6.98 13.15 -10.27
CA ARG A 17 -6.38 14.37 -10.90
C ARG A 17 -5.81 15.34 -9.87
N HIS A 18 -6.56 15.63 -8.79
CA HIS A 18 -6.14 16.55 -7.75
C HIS A 18 -4.87 16.12 -7.02
N ILE A 19 -4.55 14.80 -7.02
CA ILE A 19 -3.29 14.27 -6.48
C ILE A 19 -2.16 14.57 -7.45
N ILE A 20 -2.35 14.32 -8.75
CA ILE A 20 -1.33 14.58 -9.79
C ILE A 20 -0.96 16.06 -9.84
N GLU A 21 -1.93 16.93 -9.64
CA GLU A 21 -1.75 18.39 -9.66
C GLU A 21 -1.05 18.91 -8.39
N HIS A 22 -1.05 18.15 -7.31
CA HIS A 22 -0.52 18.57 -6.02
C HIS A 22 1.01 18.63 -5.99
N LYS A 23 1.55 19.57 -5.21
CA LYS A 23 3.01 19.76 -5.04
C LYS A 23 3.73 18.50 -4.56
N SER A 24 3.12 17.72 -3.67
CA SER A 24 3.71 16.48 -3.14
C SER A 24 3.93 15.44 -4.25
N TYR A 25 3.00 15.29 -5.19
CA TYR A 25 3.18 14.41 -6.33
C TYR A 25 4.29 14.90 -7.28
N LYS A 26 4.36 16.21 -7.49
CA LYS A 26 5.40 16.83 -8.35
C LYS A 26 6.80 16.70 -7.74
N SER A 27 6.91 16.58 -6.41
CA SER A 27 8.19 16.48 -5.70
C SER A 27 8.78 15.07 -5.63
N ILE A 28 7.96 14.01 -5.80
CA ILE A 28 8.47 12.64 -5.84
C ILE A 28 9.09 12.31 -7.20
N GLY A 29 10.12 11.45 -7.19
CA GLY A 29 10.82 11.04 -8.41
C GLY A 29 9.99 10.14 -9.34
N TYR A 30 10.47 9.95 -10.57
CA TYR A 30 9.77 9.16 -11.59
C TYR A 30 9.50 7.73 -11.13
N SER A 31 10.50 7.03 -10.59
CA SER A 31 10.31 5.65 -10.08
C SER A 31 9.24 5.57 -8.98
N ALA A 32 9.11 6.61 -8.15
CA ALA A 32 8.05 6.66 -7.13
C ALA A 32 6.67 6.85 -7.78
N ARG A 33 6.57 7.67 -8.83
CA ARG A 33 5.31 7.84 -9.60
C ARG A 33 4.90 6.55 -10.31
N ASP A 34 5.87 5.83 -10.89
CA ASP A 34 5.63 4.52 -11.51
C ASP A 34 5.14 3.52 -10.48
N LEU A 35 5.78 3.44 -9.31
CA LEU A 35 5.33 2.57 -8.23
C LEU A 35 3.93 2.95 -7.73
N LEU A 36 3.63 4.24 -7.64
CA LEU A 36 2.31 4.71 -7.24
C LEU A 36 1.22 4.27 -8.23
N LEU A 37 1.51 4.33 -9.53
CA LEU A 37 0.61 3.83 -10.57
C LEU A 37 0.41 2.32 -10.47
N LEU A 38 1.46 1.55 -10.19
CA LEU A 38 1.37 0.10 -10.00
C LEU A 38 0.55 -0.27 -8.75
N LEU A 39 0.63 0.52 -7.69
CA LEU A 39 -0.23 0.36 -6.51
C LEU A 39 -1.68 0.72 -6.82
N ALA A 40 -1.92 1.78 -7.59
CA ALA A 40 -3.25 2.12 -8.10
C ALA A 40 -3.81 1.01 -9.01
N TYR A 41 -2.97 0.32 -9.77
CA TYR A 41 -3.35 -0.85 -10.55
C TYR A 41 -3.75 -2.05 -9.67
N GLN A 42 -3.05 -2.29 -8.55
CA GLN A 42 -3.44 -3.32 -7.58
C GLN A 42 -4.75 -2.97 -6.87
N TYR A 43 -5.03 -1.69 -6.68
CA TYR A 43 -6.21 -1.23 -5.96
C TYR A 43 -7.48 -1.40 -6.79
N LYS A 44 -8.43 -2.18 -6.28
CA LYS A 44 -9.70 -2.53 -6.95
C LYS A 44 -10.94 -1.99 -6.22
N GLY A 45 -10.77 -0.94 -5.43
CA GLY A 45 -11.86 -0.27 -4.72
C GLY A 45 -12.22 -0.85 -3.34
N LYS A 46 -11.83 -2.09 -3.03
CA LYS A 46 -12.16 -2.79 -1.77
C LYS A 46 -10.99 -3.54 -1.14
N ASN A 47 -9.77 -3.28 -1.58
CA ASN A 47 -8.58 -3.98 -1.11
C ASN A 47 -7.46 -3.01 -0.68
N ASN A 48 -7.81 -1.78 -0.36
CA ASN A 48 -6.84 -0.83 0.18
C ASN A 48 -6.39 -1.27 1.57
N GLY A 49 -5.10 -1.42 1.76
CA GLY A 49 -4.52 -2.04 2.96
C GLY A 49 -3.99 -3.46 2.72
N ASN A 50 -4.26 -4.04 1.52
CA ASN A 50 -3.74 -5.33 1.08
C ASN A 50 -2.85 -5.21 -0.17
N LEU A 51 -2.24 -4.06 -0.39
CA LEU A 51 -1.36 -3.82 -1.52
C LEU A 51 0.06 -4.27 -1.18
N VAL A 52 0.79 -4.79 -2.16
CA VAL A 52 2.07 -5.47 -1.96
C VAL A 52 3.16 -4.83 -2.81
N ILE A 53 4.34 -4.62 -2.21
CA ILE A 53 5.54 -4.16 -2.89
C ILE A 53 6.63 -5.20 -2.67
N THR A 54 6.77 -6.14 -3.59
CA THR A 54 7.81 -7.17 -3.57
C THR A 54 8.53 -7.22 -4.90
N TRP A 55 9.82 -7.58 -4.87
CA TRP A 55 10.61 -7.72 -6.08
C TRP A 55 10.03 -8.77 -7.03
N SER A 56 9.59 -9.90 -6.52
CA SER A 56 9.00 -10.97 -7.33
C SER A 56 7.78 -10.51 -8.15
N LEU A 57 7.00 -9.58 -7.60
CA LEU A 57 5.80 -9.04 -8.26
C LEU A 57 6.13 -7.91 -9.24
N LEU A 58 7.15 -7.11 -8.95
CA LEU A 58 7.39 -5.83 -9.63
C LEU A 58 8.68 -5.80 -10.45
N LYS A 59 9.44 -6.90 -10.52
CA LYS A 59 10.74 -6.97 -11.21
C LYS A 59 10.70 -6.56 -12.69
N ASP A 60 9.57 -6.77 -13.36
CA ASP A 60 9.44 -6.45 -14.78
C ASP A 60 9.23 -4.94 -15.03
N TYR A 61 8.99 -4.16 -13.99
CA TYR A 61 8.78 -2.70 -14.04
C TYR A 61 9.97 -1.89 -13.54
N PHE A 62 10.92 -2.52 -12.84
CA PHE A 62 12.07 -1.83 -12.24
C PHE A 62 13.39 -2.48 -12.67
N GLY A 63 14.38 -1.66 -12.96
CA GLY A 63 15.71 -2.14 -13.33
C GLY A 63 16.48 -2.83 -12.20
N SER A 64 16.11 -2.56 -10.93
CA SER A 64 16.68 -3.20 -9.75
C SER A 64 15.74 -3.14 -8.54
N ASN A 65 15.89 -4.08 -7.62
CA ASN A 65 15.17 -4.07 -6.36
C ASN A 65 15.53 -2.83 -5.51
N THR A 66 16.76 -2.35 -5.59
CA THR A 66 17.19 -1.13 -4.90
C THR A 66 16.40 0.08 -5.37
N THR A 67 16.18 0.24 -6.68
CA THR A 67 15.36 1.33 -7.24
C THR A 67 13.92 1.22 -6.78
N MET A 68 13.35 0.01 -6.80
CA MET A 68 11.99 -0.23 -6.31
C MET A 68 11.83 0.14 -4.82
N TYR A 69 12.77 -0.27 -3.96
CA TYR A 69 12.70 0.04 -2.54
C TYR A 69 12.96 1.53 -2.24
N LYS A 70 13.80 2.21 -3.02
CA LYS A 70 13.95 3.67 -2.95
C LYS A 70 12.65 4.38 -3.31
N ALA A 71 11.97 3.92 -4.38
CA ALA A 71 10.66 4.42 -4.78
C ALA A 71 9.61 4.23 -3.66
N ARG A 72 9.54 3.04 -3.06
CA ARG A 72 8.69 2.76 -1.90
C ARG A 72 8.95 3.72 -0.74
N ASN A 73 10.22 3.90 -0.39
CA ASN A 73 10.60 4.78 0.71
C ASN A 73 10.22 6.25 0.42
N SER A 74 10.36 6.68 -0.82
CA SER A 74 9.92 8.01 -1.26
C SER A 74 8.41 8.20 -1.09
N LEU A 75 7.60 7.22 -1.54
CA LEU A 75 6.14 7.25 -1.37
C LEU A 75 5.72 7.23 0.10
N TYR A 76 6.39 6.40 0.91
CA TYR A 76 6.11 6.29 2.33
C TYR A 76 6.43 7.60 3.08
N LYS A 77 7.60 8.19 2.83
CA LYS A 77 7.99 9.48 3.43
C LYS A 77 7.08 10.63 3.01
N ALA A 78 6.69 10.67 1.73
CA ALA A 78 5.81 11.71 1.20
C ALA A 78 4.32 11.52 1.57
N GLY A 79 3.97 10.47 2.30
CA GLY A 79 2.62 10.24 2.79
C GLY A 79 1.63 9.70 1.77
N PHE A 80 2.09 9.18 0.61
CA PHE A 80 1.19 8.54 -0.37
C PHE A 80 0.75 7.15 0.04
N ILE A 81 1.59 6.46 0.79
CA ILE A 81 1.31 5.11 1.29
C ILE A 81 1.62 5.01 2.77
N VAL A 82 0.95 4.09 3.43
CA VAL A 82 1.24 3.67 4.81
C VAL A 82 1.42 2.15 4.85
N ILE A 83 2.12 1.66 5.88
CA ILE A 83 2.22 0.23 6.15
C ILE A 83 1.02 -0.17 7.01
N ASN A 84 0.08 -0.89 6.42
CA ASN A 84 -1.12 -1.35 7.12
C ASN A 84 -0.86 -2.59 7.96
N ALA A 85 0.00 -3.50 7.50
CA ALA A 85 0.46 -4.64 8.27
C ALA A 85 1.94 -4.91 8.00
N TYR A 86 2.71 -5.11 9.05
CA TYR A 86 4.15 -5.39 8.91
C TYR A 86 4.38 -6.83 8.44
N GLY A 87 5.36 -6.98 7.55
CA GLY A 87 5.86 -8.26 7.11
C GLY A 87 6.84 -8.89 8.11
N GLY A 88 7.29 -10.09 7.81
CA GLY A 88 8.23 -10.85 8.62
C GLY A 88 8.17 -12.34 8.31
N LYS A 89 8.25 -13.18 9.33
CA LYS A 89 8.05 -14.62 9.20
C LYS A 89 6.81 -15.06 9.98
N SER A 90 5.96 -15.85 9.34
CA SER A 90 4.86 -16.52 10.01
C SER A 90 5.37 -17.68 10.90
N GLY A 91 4.49 -18.24 11.73
CA GLY A 91 4.83 -19.34 12.61
C GLY A 91 5.34 -20.61 11.90
N ASN A 92 4.98 -20.80 10.62
CA ASN A 92 5.47 -21.90 9.77
C ASN A 92 6.73 -21.54 8.97
N GLY A 93 7.37 -20.39 9.23
CA GLY A 93 8.58 -19.93 8.54
C GLY A 93 8.36 -19.23 7.21
N THR A 94 7.13 -19.10 6.72
CA THR A 94 6.82 -18.39 5.47
C THR A 94 7.11 -16.89 5.62
N LYS A 95 7.81 -16.31 4.64
CA LYS A 95 8.04 -14.86 4.60
C LYS A 95 6.73 -14.14 4.25
N LEU A 96 6.36 -13.20 5.09
CA LEU A 96 5.21 -12.33 4.88
C LEU A 96 5.69 -10.96 4.39
N PRO A 97 5.16 -10.42 3.30
CA PRO A 97 5.46 -9.06 2.87
C PRO A 97 4.75 -8.03 3.77
N HIS A 98 5.25 -6.80 3.77
CA HIS A 98 4.45 -5.68 4.26
C HIS A 98 3.22 -5.50 3.39
N LEU A 99 2.10 -5.14 4.01
CA LEU A 99 0.88 -4.74 3.32
C LEU A 99 0.73 -3.22 3.40
N TYR A 100 0.42 -2.62 2.27
CA TYR A 100 0.34 -1.16 2.13
C TYR A 100 -1.08 -0.71 1.85
N ALA A 101 -1.36 0.53 2.23
CA ALA A 101 -2.57 1.25 1.85
C ALA A 101 -2.22 2.58 1.18
N LEU A 102 -3.00 2.96 0.18
CA LEU A 102 -3.02 4.29 -0.42
C LEU A 102 -3.72 5.25 0.52
N THR A 103 -3.13 6.41 0.80
CA THR A 103 -3.67 7.34 1.79
C THR A 103 -4.83 8.19 1.26
N TRP A 104 -5.09 8.20 -0.05
CA TRP A 104 -6.25 8.91 -0.63
C TRP A 104 -7.53 8.07 -0.69
N ALA A 105 -7.46 6.80 -0.34
CA ALA A 105 -8.59 5.90 -0.35
C ALA A 105 -8.87 5.36 1.06
N PRO A 106 -10.12 5.03 1.37
CA PRO A 106 -10.48 4.37 2.63
C PRO A 106 -9.73 3.06 2.81
N ILE A 107 -9.35 2.73 4.03
CA ILE A 107 -8.71 1.46 4.37
C ILE A 107 -9.79 0.38 4.50
N ASN A 108 -9.58 -0.73 3.84
CA ASN A 108 -10.53 -1.83 3.78
C ASN A 108 -10.09 -2.99 4.67
N GLU A 109 -11.05 -3.86 5.00
CA GLU A 109 -10.78 -5.10 5.70
C GLU A 109 -9.81 -5.98 4.91
N LEU A 110 -8.85 -6.60 5.60
CA LEU A 110 -7.95 -7.57 4.99
C LEU A 110 -8.71 -8.85 4.64
N LYS A 111 -8.58 -9.25 3.38
CA LYS A 111 -9.15 -10.49 2.87
C LYS A 111 -8.05 -11.42 2.37
N GLY A 112 -8.29 -12.70 2.42
CA GLY A 112 -7.37 -13.72 1.94
C GLY A 112 -6.94 -14.68 3.05
N GLU A 113 -6.70 -15.93 2.68
CA GLU A 113 -6.42 -17.04 3.61
C GLU A 113 -5.23 -16.79 4.54
N ASN A 114 -4.23 -16.03 4.09
CA ASN A 114 -3.02 -15.75 4.87
C ASN A 114 -3.06 -14.40 5.62
N ASN A 115 -4.13 -13.62 5.48
CA ASN A 115 -4.18 -12.25 6.00
C ASN A 115 -5.16 -12.06 7.17
N TRP A 116 -6.11 -12.97 7.38
CA TRP A 116 -7.12 -12.85 8.41
C TRP A 116 -6.56 -12.82 9.85
N MET A 117 -5.35 -13.38 10.05
CA MET A 117 -4.66 -13.38 11.33
C MET A 117 -3.65 -12.23 11.49
N ARG A 118 -3.50 -11.35 10.49
CA ARG A 118 -2.51 -10.26 10.55
C ARG A 118 -3.08 -9.09 11.33
N TYR A 119 -2.26 -8.59 12.25
CA TYR A 119 -2.56 -7.34 12.93
C TYR A 119 -2.38 -6.16 11.98
N THR A 120 -3.40 -5.30 11.91
CA THR A 120 -3.40 -4.07 11.10
C THR A 120 -3.18 -2.86 11.99
N HIS A 121 -2.43 -1.87 11.49
CA HIS A 121 -2.15 -0.64 12.22
C HIS A 121 -3.26 0.39 12.12
N TYR A 122 -4.06 0.28 11.07
CA TYR A 122 -5.14 1.21 10.80
C TYR A 122 -6.47 0.50 10.91
N GLU A 123 -7.41 1.18 11.56
CA GLU A 123 -8.78 0.71 11.61
C GLU A 123 -9.46 0.84 10.23
N ILE A 124 -10.46 0.01 10.01
CA ILE A 124 -11.31 0.11 8.84
C ILE A 124 -12.13 1.38 8.99
N ASP A 125 -11.83 2.38 8.17
CA ASP A 125 -12.54 3.65 8.19
C ASP A 125 -12.95 4.03 6.76
N LYS A 126 -14.09 4.68 6.66
CA LYS A 126 -14.57 5.27 5.40
C LYS A 126 -13.83 6.54 5.02
N THR A 127 -13.09 7.13 5.97
CA THR A 127 -12.34 8.37 5.77
C THR A 127 -10.91 8.08 5.36
N PRO A 128 -10.43 8.56 4.20
CA PRO A 128 -9.04 8.44 3.81
C PRO A 128 -8.09 9.22 4.74
N LEU A 129 -6.89 8.69 4.96
CA LEU A 129 -5.86 9.35 5.80
C LEU A 129 -5.36 10.67 5.19
N ASN A 130 -5.29 10.76 3.87
CA ASN A 130 -4.89 11.94 3.10
C ASN A 130 -3.51 12.56 3.46
N TYR A 131 -2.56 11.77 3.97
CA TYR A 131 -1.21 12.23 4.37
C TYR A 131 -0.44 12.87 3.20
N TRP A 132 -0.69 12.44 1.98
CA TRP A 132 -0.10 13.03 0.77
C TRP A 132 -0.32 14.54 0.65
N ARG A 133 -1.38 15.10 1.26
CA ARG A 133 -1.66 16.55 1.25
C ARG A 133 -0.60 17.35 1.98
N PHE A 134 0.00 16.77 3.01
CA PHE A 134 1.05 17.40 3.79
C PHE A 134 2.45 17.16 3.20
N GLY A 135 2.60 16.17 2.31
CA GLY A 135 3.86 15.78 1.71
C GLY A 135 4.79 15.05 2.66
N GLU A 136 4.25 14.59 3.78
CA GLU A 136 4.96 13.84 4.82
C GLU A 136 4.05 12.77 5.43
N ASN A 137 4.68 11.74 5.98
CA ASN A 137 3.98 10.70 6.71
C ASN A 137 4.22 10.89 8.21
N PRO A 138 3.18 11.20 9.00
CA PRO A 138 3.33 11.40 10.44
C PRO A 138 3.67 10.11 11.21
N ASP A 139 3.45 8.94 10.57
CA ASP A 139 3.67 7.63 11.20
C ASP A 139 5.02 7.00 10.82
N ILE A 140 5.98 7.81 10.35
CA ILE A 140 7.31 7.30 10.03
C ILE A 140 7.95 6.69 11.28
N LYS A 141 8.32 5.40 11.16
CA LYS A 141 8.99 4.65 12.19
C LYS A 141 10.40 4.28 11.76
N SER A 142 11.32 4.24 12.71
CA SER A 142 12.65 3.69 12.51
C SER A 142 12.57 2.18 12.21
N LYS A 143 13.66 1.62 11.67
CA LYS A 143 13.74 0.17 11.43
C LYS A 143 13.52 -0.62 12.73
N GLU A 144 14.08 -0.16 13.83
CA GLU A 144 13.96 -0.81 15.14
C GLU A 144 12.53 -0.78 15.67
N GLU A 145 11.82 0.34 15.47
CA GLU A 145 10.40 0.46 15.83
C GLU A 145 9.53 -0.47 14.98
N ILE A 146 9.83 -0.61 13.67
CA ILE A 146 9.14 -1.53 12.77
C ILE A 146 9.36 -2.98 13.20
N ASP A 147 10.60 -3.38 13.50
CA ASP A 147 10.93 -4.72 13.94
C ASP A 147 10.30 -5.04 15.30
N THR A 148 10.27 -4.07 16.20
CA THR A 148 9.62 -4.19 17.51
C THR A 148 8.11 -4.33 17.36
N GLN A 149 7.51 -3.51 16.51
CA GLN A 149 6.08 -3.56 16.24
C GLN A 149 5.68 -4.90 15.62
N PHE A 150 6.48 -5.41 14.68
CA PHE A 150 6.24 -6.72 14.09
C PHE A 150 6.23 -7.84 15.15
N LYS A 151 7.17 -7.82 16.10
CA LYS A 151 7.20 -8.79 17.22
C LYS A 151 5.95 -8.71 18.11
N ILE A 152 5.47 -7.48 18.37
CA ILE A 152 4.24 -7.25 19.14
C ILE A 152 3.04 -7.80 18.38
N ASP A 153 2.95 -7.55 17.07
CA ASP A 153 1.85 -8.00 16.23
C ASP A 153 1.75 -9.53 16.20
N ILE A 154 2.89 -10.22 16.04
CA ILE A 154 2.95 -11.69 16.10
C ILE A 154 2.52 -12.21 17.48
N LYS A 155 2.92 -11.55 18.57
CA LYS A 155 2.53 -11.95 19.92
C LYS A 155 1.02 -11.82 20.14
N LYS A 156 0.40 -10.74 19.65
CA LYS A 156 -1.05 -10.53 19.74
C LYS A 156 -1.85 -11.56 18.93
N ILE A 157 -1.33 -11.98 17.77
CA ILE A 157 -1.96 -13.01 16.94
C ILE A 157 -1.94 -14.37 17.65
N ARG A 158 -0.87 -14.70 18.39
CA ARG A 158 -0.71 -15.98 19.07
C ARG A 158 -1.47 -16.04 20.40
N ASN A 159 -1.71 -14.91 21.03
CA ASN A 159 -2.42 -14.77 22.29
C ASN A 159 -3.47 -13.68 22.17
N PRO A 160 -4.61 -13.95 21.46
CA PRO A 160 -5.69 -12.99 21.28
C PRO A 160 -6.41 -12.64 22.58
#